data_b0c4d7b2f2aac831b416e5013bb8d169
#
_entry.id   b0c4d7b2f2aac831b416e5013bb8d169
#
_cell.length_a   1.000
_cell.length_b   1.000
_cell.length_c   1.000
_cell.angle_alpha   90.00
_cell.angle_beta   90.00
_cell.angle_gamma   90.00
#
_symmetry.space_group_name_H-M   'P 1'
#
loop_
_entity.id
_entity.type
_entity.pdbx_description
1 polymer ?
#
loop_
_entity_poly.entity_id
_entity_poly.type
_entity_poly.pdbx_seq_one_letter_code
_entity_poly.pdbx_strand_id
1 'polypeptide(L)'
;DHAKSANVPIIIAINKIDKPGANPERVKQELMEYGLVAEEYGGDTIMVPVSAKQHTGIDDLLENILLVAEVEELKANPNREARGVIIEAKLDKGRGSVATVLVQSGTLRIGDSIVVGTAYGHVRAMINDRGDNVKKAGPSMPVEILGLNDVPSAGDILAAVDEKQARSIAEARLGNQRRDLIKSKSVSLDALFQQIQQGDIKDLNIVVKADVQGSVEALNSALLGLNKNDEVRVSIVHS
;
A
#
# COMPACT_ATOMS: atom_id res chain seq x y z
N ASP A 1 -4.85 -3.67 -13.44
CA ASP A 1 -5.47 -4.87 -12.84
C ASP A 1 -5.98 -4.61 -11.42
N HIS A 2 -5.14 -4.06 -10.49
CA HIS A 2 -5.53 -3.85 -9.09
C HIS A 2 -6.75 -2.91 -8.93
N ALA A 3 -6.79 -1.77 -9.63
CA ALA A 3 -7.91 -0.84 -9.57
C ALA A 3 -9.21 -1.49 -10.07
N LYS A 4 -9.14 -2.26 -11.17
CA LYS A 4 -10.30 -3.02 -11.68
C LYS A 4 -10.75 -4.10 -10.69
N SER A 5 -9.79 -4.82 -10.09
CA SER A 5 -10.08 -5.83 -9.07
C SER A 5 -10.74 -5.23 -7.82
N ALA A 6 -10.38 -4.00 -7.47
CA ALA A 6 -10.97 -3.26 -6.36
C ALA A 6 -12.32 -2.60 -6.73
N ASN A 7 -12.73 -2.64 -8.01
CA ASN A 7 -13.96 -2.02 -8.52
C ASN A 7 -14.11 -0.55 -8.10
N VAL A 8 -13.01 0.21 -8.24
CA VAL A 8 -12.98 1.65 -7.95
C VAL A 8 -13.03 2.45 -9.25
N PRO A 9 -13.60 3.67 -9.27
CA PRO A 9 -13.57 4.57 -10.41
C PRO A 9 -12.14 4.86 -10.85
N ILE A 10 -11.92 4.89 -12.16
CA ILE A 10 -10.59 5.11 -12.75
C ILE A 10 -10.63 6.37 -13.60
N ILE A 11 -9.79 7.35 -13.25
CA ILE A 11 -9.50 8.53 -14.07
C ILE A 11 -8.06 8.43 -14.54
N ILE A 12 -7.80 8.71 -15.80
CA ILE A 12 -6.46 8.63 -16.39
C ILE A 12 -5.93 10.01 -16.71
N ALA A 13 -4.82 10.37 -16.07
CA ALA A 13 -4.05 11.57 -16.39
C ALA A 13 -2.91 11.21 -17.35
N ILE A 14 -3.03 11.57 -18.61
CA ILE A 14 -1.99 11.36 -19.62
C ILE A 14 -0.96 12.48 -19.50
N ASN A 15 0.09 12.25 -18.72
CA ASN A 15 1.06 13.28 -18.36
C ASN A 15 2.20 13.42 -19.39
N LYS A 16 2.93 14.55 -19.27
CA LYS A 16 4.10 14.89 -20.09
C LYS A 16 3.75 15.22 -21.55
N ILE A 17 2.57 15.80 -21.81
CA ILE A 17 2.18 16.22 -23.17
C ILE A 17 3.06 17.35 -23.71
N ASP A 18 3.86 18.01 -22.86
CA ASP A 18 4.83 19.02 -23.20
C ASP A 18 6.11 18.47 -23.86
N LYS A 19 6.34 17.16 -23.84
CA LYS A 19 7.54 16.59 -24.44
C LYS A 19 7.44 16.49 -25.96
N PRO A 20 8.55 16.74 -26.68
CA PRO A 20 8.60 16.48 -28.12
C PRO A 20 8.31 15.00 -28.40
N GLY A 21 7.35 14.74 -29.29
CA GLY A 21 6.92 13.37 -29.62
C GLY A 21 5.88 12.77 -28.67
N ALA A 22 5.35 13.54 -27.72
CA ALA A 22 4.19 13.12 -26.94
C ALA A 22 2.99 12.85 -27.87
N ASN A 23 2.35 11.70 -27.69
CA ASN A 23 1.17 11.32 -28.48
C ASN A 23 0.08 10.78 -27.53
N PRO A 24 -0.79 11.65 -26.99
CA PRO A 24 -1.88 11.23 -26.11
C PRO A 24 -2.84 10.23 -26.79
N GLU A 25 -3.09 10.38 -28.09
CA GLU A 25 -4.00 9.51 -28.82
C GLU A 25 -3.49 8.07 -28.89
N ARG A 26 -2.18 7.88 -29.07
CA ARG A 26 -1.57 6.56 -29.02
C ARG A 26 -1.75 5.92 -27.64
N VAL A 27 -1.57 6.70 -26.56
CA VAL A 27 -1.78 6.21 -25.17
C VAL A 27 -3.22 5.79 -24.95
N LYS A 28 -4.21 6.57 -25.45
CA LYS A 28 -5.63 6.21 -25.39
C LYS A 28 -5.90 4.88 -26.12
N GLN A 29 -5.30 4.69 -27.30
CA GLN A 29 -5.44 3.43 -28.08
C GLN A 29 -4.82 2.24 -27.34
N GLU A 30 -3.62 2.37 -26.79
CA GLU A 30 -2.98 1.31 -25.99
C GLU A 30 -3.81 0.94 -24.75
N LEU A 31 -4.48 1.92 -24.12
CA LEU A 31 -5.35 1.68 -22.94
C LEU A 31 -6.64 0.92 -23.29
N MET A 32 -7.14 1.03 -24.53
CA MET A 32 -8.29 0.23 -24.99
C MET A 32 -8.00 -1.27 -24.93
N GLU A 33 -6.76 -1.71 -25.19
CA GLU A 33 -6.36 -3.12 -25.08
C GLU A 33 -6.54 -3.67 -23.66
N TYR A 34 -6.48 -2.78 -22.67
CA TYR A 34 -6.75 -3.10 -21.26
C TYR A 34 -8.22 -2.89 -20.87
N GLY A 35 -9.10 -2.63 -21.86
CA GLY A 35 -10.53 -2.39 -21.62
C GLY A 35 -10.81 -1.08 -20.88
N LEU A 36 -9.97 -0.06 -21.08
CA LEU A 36 -10.18 1.31 -20.64
C LEU A 36 -10.45 2.15 -21.89
N VAL A 37 -11.72 2.41 -22.18
CA VAL A 37 -12.16 3.12 -23.36
C VAL A 37 -12.50 4.56 -22.97
N ALA A 38 -11.91 5.54 -23.66
CA ALA A 38 -12.17 6.95 -23.40
C ALA A 38 -13.62 7.31 -23.74
N GLU A 39 -14.21 8.27 -23.02
CA GLU A 39 -15.56 8.79 -23.27
C GLU A 39 -15.72 9.28 -24.72
N GLU A 40 -14.70 9.89 -25.31
CA GLU A 40 -14.68 10.34 -26.70
C GLU A 40 -14.92 9.20 -27.72
N TYR A 41 -14.61 7.97 -27.32
CA TYR A 41 -14.81 6.76 -28.12
C TYR A 41 -16.02 5.92 -27.66
N GLY A 42 -16.89 6.53 -26.86
CA GLY A 42 -18.11 5.88 -26.36
C GLY A 42 -17.89 4.95 -25.15
N GLY A 43 -16.74 5.07 -24.47
CA GLY A 43 -16.47 4.38 -23.21
C GLY A 43 -16.92 5.16 -21.99
N ASP A 44 -16.46 4.72 -20.82
CA ASP A 44 -16.80 5.25 -19.49
C ASP A 44 -15.58 5.79 -18.74
N THR A 45 -14.39 5.76 -19.36
CA THR A 45 -13.16 6.16 -18.70
C THR A 45 -12.78 7.59 -19.05
N ILE A 46 -12.71 8.46 -18.04
CA ILE A 46 -12.26 9.83 -18.19
C ILE A 46 -10.74 9.84 -18.40
N MET A 47 -10.29 10.44 -19.50
CA MET A 47 -8.88 10.57 -19.84
C MET A 47 -8.51 12.03 -20.08
N VAL A 48 -7.66 12.59 -19.22
CA VAL A 48 -7.28 14.02 -19.24
C VAL A 48 -5.81 14.15 -19.65
N PRO A 49 -5.50 14.79 -20.79
CA PRO A 49 -4.14 15.13 -21.17
C PRO A 49 -3.61 16.27 -20.27
N VAL A 50 -2.47 16.06 -19.62
CA VAL A 50 -1.90 17.02 -18.66
C VAL A 50 -0.39 17.23 -18.86
N SER A 51 0.10 18.38 -18.44
CA SER A 51 1.53 18.60 -18.20
C SER A 51 1.70 19.14 -16.76
N ALA A 52 2.15 18.27 -15.88
CA ALA A 52 2.45 18.66 -14.50
C ALA A 52 3.56 19.73 -14.44
N LYS A 53 4.50 19.74 -15.40
CA LYS A 53 5.58 20.72 -15.49
C LYS A 53 5.09 22.09 -15.90
N GLN A 54 4.16 22.16 -16.84
CA GLN A 54 3.61 23.41 -17.39
C GLN A 54 2.29 23.80 -16.70
N HIS A 55 1.79 23.01 -15.77
CA HIS A 55 0.49 23.17 -15.11
C HIS A 55 -0.71 23.23 -16.09
N THR A 56 -0.58 22.58 -17.27
CA THR A 56 -1.63 22.52 -18.27
C THR A 56 -2.54 21.34 -18.02
N GLY A 57 -3.89 21.53 -18.09
CA GLY A 57 -4.89 20.48 -17.90
C GLY A 57 -5.06 19.98 -16.46
N ILE A 58 -4.40 20.64 -15.48
CA ILE A 58 -4.49 20.24 -14.06
C ILE A 58 -5.86 20.61 -13.49
N ASP A 59 -6.37 21.78 -13.84
CA ASP A 59 -7.68 22.25 -13.35
C ASP A 59 -8.79 21.33 -13.89
N ASP A 60 -8.74 20.97 -15.18
CA ASP A 60 -9.67 20.01 -15.79
C ASP A 60 -9.61 18.64 -15.10
N LEU A 61 -8.40 18.16 -14.76
CA LEU A 61 -8.23 16.92 -14.03
C LEU A 61 -8.88 17.00 -12.63
N LEU A 62 -8.69 18.09 -11.92
CA LEU A 62 -9.27 18.30 -10.58
C LEU A 62 -10.80 18.40 -10.64
N GLU A 63 -11.36 19.08 -11.65
CA GLU A 63 -12.81 19.14 -11.86
C GLU A 63 -13.39 17.76 -12.11
N ASN A 64 -12.75 16.96 -12.96
CA ASN A 64 -13.19 15.58 -13.23
C ASN A 64 -13.12 14.69 -11.97
N ILE A 65 -12.08 14.84 -11.13
CA ILE A 65 -11.98 14.12 -9.85
C ILE A 65 -13.16 14.49 -8.93
N LEU A 66 -13.49 15.78 -8.83
CA LEU A 66 -14.60 16.25 -8.01
C LEU A 66 -15.95 15.74 -8.55
N LEU A 67 -16.15 15.75 -9.87
CA LEU A 67 -17.35 15.23 -10.52
C LEU A 67 -17.55 13.74 -10.23
N VAL A 68 -16.52 12.93 -10.41
CA VAL A 68 -16.59 11.49 -10.11
C VAL A 68 -16.86 11.25 -8.63
N ALA A 69 -16.21 11.99 -7.74
CA ALA A 69 -16.44 11.87 -6.30
C ALA A 69 -17.88 12.24 -5.89
N GLU A 70 -18.49 13.20 -6.57
CA GLU A 70 -19.90 13.59 -6.36
C GLU A 70 -20.86 12.52 -6.83
N VAL A 71 -20.62 11.96 -8.02
CA VAL A 71 -21.43 10.85 -8.59
C VAL A 71 -21.38 9.60 -7.71
N GLU A 72 -20.20 9.28 -7.17
CA GLU A 72 -20.01 8.14 -6.27
C GLU A 72 -20.64 8.33 -4.88
N GLU A 73 -21.11 9.54 -4.55
CA GLU A 73 -21.70 9.87 -3.23
C GLU A 73 -20.87 9.35 -2.04
N LEU A 74 -19.55 9.52 -2.07
CA LEU A 74 -18.64 9.00 -1.05
C LEU A 74 -18.98 9.55 0.34
N LYS A 75 -19.35 8.66 1.25
CA LYS A 75 -19.79 9.01 2.62
C LYS A 75 -18.98 8.24 3.65
N ALA A 76 -18.63 8.91 4.76
CA ALA A 76 -18.00 8.29 5.90
C ALA A 76 -18.53 8.88 7.20
N ASN A 77 -18.61 8.06 8.26
CA ASN A 77 -19.04 8.52 9.57
C ASN A 77 -17.82 8.94 10.43
N PRO A 78 -17.66 10.24 10.76
CA PRO A 78 -16.58 10.71 11.61
C PRO A 78 -16.79 10.44 13.10
N ASN A 79 -18.04 10.14 13.52
CA ASN A 79 -18.43 10.02 14.92
C ASN A 79 -18.39 8.55 15.40
N ARG A 80 -17.31 7.86 15.11
CA ARG A 80 -17.05 6.50 15.61
C ARG A 80 -15.55 6.33 15.90
N GLU A 81 -15.16 5.21 16.46
CA GLU A 81 -13.77 4.81 16.59
C GLU A 81 -13.06 4.80 15.25
N ALA A 82 -11.82 5.29 15.24
CA ALA A 82 -11.08 5.43 14.02
C ALA A 82 -10.75 4.07 13.39
N ARG A 83 -10.93 4.00 12.07
CA ARG A 83 -10.46 2.92 11.23
C ARG A 83 -9.72 3.51 10.03
N GLY A 84 -8.59 2.90 9.68
CA GLY A 84 -7.78 3.34 8.54
C GLY A 84 -6.94 2.22 8.01
N VAL A 85 -6.18 2.51 6.97
CA VAL A 85 -5.23 1.59 6.36
C VAL A 85 -3.84 2.19 6.37
N ILE A 86 -2.83 1.36 6.62
CA ILE A 86 -1.43 1.75 6.53
C ILE A 86 -1.04 1.86 5.06
N ILE A 87 -0.58 3.05 4.66
CA ILE A 87 -0.04 3.28 3.32
C ILE A 87 1.43 2.90 3.30
N GLU A 88 2.16 3.30 4.34
CA GLU A 88 3.61 3.11 4.46
C GLU A 88 4.01 3.08 5.93
N ALA A 89 5.06 2.33 6.24
CA ALA A 89 5.66 2.34 7.57
C ALA A 89 7.17 2.17 7.50
N LYS A 90 7.86 2.75 8.49
CA LYS A 90 9.32 2.68 8.61
C LYS A 90 9.77 2.79 10.06
N LEU A 91 10.98 2.30 10.32
CA LEU A 91 11.67 2.52 11.59
C LEU A 91 12.58 3.75 11.47
N ASP A 92 12.20 4.83 12.12
CA ASP A 92 13.02 6.04 12.18
C ASP A 92 13.97 5.97 13.39
N LYS A 93 15.25 6.31 13.18
CA LYS A 93 16.29 6.21 14.23
C LYS A 93 16.02 7.12 15.44
N GLY A 94 15.31 8.24 15.25
CA GLY A 94 15.04 9.20 16.33
C GLY A 94 13.62 9.13 16.87
N ARG A 95 12.66 8.79 16.01
CA ARG A 95 11.22 8.82 16.32
C ARG A 95 10.61 7.43 16.60
N GLY A 96 11.36 6.34 16.32
CA GLY A 96 10.90 4.97 16.47
C GLY A 96 10.04 4.51 15.29
N SER A 97 9.03 3.68 15.57
CA SER A 97 8.09 3.22 14.54
C SER A 97 7.20 4.38 14.09
N VAL A 98 7.24 4.66 12.80
CA VAL A 98 6.47 5.71 12.12
C VAL A 98 5.62 5.06 11.03
N ALA A 99 4.33 5.34 10.99
CA ALA A 99 3.43 4.80 9.99
C ALA A 99 2.53 5.91 9.41
N THR A 100 2.38 5.92 8.09
CA THR A 100 1.41 6.78 7.41
C THR A 100 0.09 6.04 7.28
N VAL A 101 -0.95 6.62 7.82
CA VAL A 101 -2.31 6.06 7.87
C VAL A 101 -3.25 6.92 7.04
N LEU A 102 -4.04 6.30 6.20
CA LEU A 102 -5.23 6.93 5.62
C LEU A 102 -6.44 6.56 6.48
N VAL A 103 -7.00 7.54 7.17
CA VAL A 103 -8.22 7.33 7.97
C VAL A 103 -9.40 7.16 7.02
N GLN A 104 -10.11 6.04 7.12
CA GLN A 104 -11.26 5.71 6.27
C GLN A 104 -12.60 6.04 6.96
N SER A 105 -12.68 5.85 8.25
CA SER A 105 -13.88 6.16 9.05
C SER A 105 -13.52 6.46 10.48
N GLY A 106 -14.40 7.16 11.18
CA GLY A 106 -14.15 7.61 12.53
C GLY A 106 -13.20 8.81 12.58
N THR A 107 -12.77 9.16 13.77
CA THR A 107 -11.80 10.25 14.00
C THR A 107 -10.69 9.75 14.90
N LEU A 108 -9.46 9.71 14.38
CA LEU A 108 -8.26 9.36 15.15
C LEU A 108 -7.80 10.57 15.96
N ARG A 109 -7.44 10.36 17.23
CA ARG A 109 -6.98 11.42 18.14
C ARG A 109 -5.66 11.05 18.79
N ILE A 110 -4.91 12.05 19.19
CA ILE A 110 -3.74 11.86 20.06
C ILE A 110 -4.23 11.23 21.40
N GLY A 111 -3.55 10.19 21.84
CA GLY A 111 -3.90 9.40 23.03
C GLY A 111 -4.72 8.16 22.75
N ASP A 112 -5.31 8.02 21.56
CA ASP A 112 -6.07 6.81 21.21
C ASP A 112 -5.17 5.58 21.26
N SER A 113 -5.69 4.51 21.85
CA SER A 113 -5.08 3.19 21.78
C SER A 113 -5.42 2.56 20.43
N ILE A 114 -4.41 2.06 19.73
CA ILE A 114 -4.56 1.53 18.38
C ILE A 114 -3.93 0.15 18.25
N VAL A 115 -4.52 -0.66 17.39
CA VAL A 115 -3.97 -1.92 16.90
C VAL A 115 -3.84 -1.86 15.39
N VAL A 116 -2.69 -2.29 14.88
CA VAL A 116 -2.36 -2.26 13.44
C VAL A 116 -1.65 -3.55 13.08
N GLY A 117 -2.30 -4.43 12.34
CA GLY A 117 -1.73 -5.76 12.07
C GLY A 117 -1.36 -6.48 13.36
N THR A 118 -0.07 -6.75 13.56
CA THR A 118 0.52 -7.32 14.78
C THR A 118 1.09 -6.27 15.75
N ALA A 119 1.17 -5.00 15.32
CA ALA A 119 1.61 -3.90 16.15
C ALA A 119 0.46 -3.28 16.94
N TYR A 120 0.77 -2.67 18.06
CA TYR A 120 -0.16 -1.89 18.87
C TYR A 120 0.55 -0.73 19.56
N GLY A 121 -0.21 0.21 20.08
CA GLY A 121 0.37 1.33 20.81
C GLY A 121 -0.64 2.44 21.07
N HIS A 122 -0.12 3.61 21.45
CA HIS A 122 -0.90 4.83 21.63
C HIS A 122 -0.42 5.90 20.66
N VAL A 123 -1.35 6.61 20.05
CA VAL A 123 -1.02 7.73 19.18
C VAL A 123 -0.37 8.84 20.01
N ARG A 124 0.96 8.97 19.93
CA ARG A 124 1.73 10.00 20.65
C ARG A 124 1.72 11.33 19.92
N ALA A 125 1.82 11.28 18.60
CA ALA A 125 1.77 12.44 17.72
C ALA A 125 1.19 12.05 16.37
N MET A 126 0.58 13.02 15.71
CA MET A 126 0.13 12.92 14.32
C MET A 126 0.64 14.13 13.54
N ILE A 127 1.11 13.88 12.33
CA ILE A 127 1.64 14.88 11.41
C ILE A 127 0.84 14.78 10.11
N ASN A 128 0.34 15.90 9.60
CA ASN A 128 -0.40 15.93 8.34
C ASN A 128 0.54 15.92 7.12
N ASP A 129 -0.05 15.94 5.93
CA ASP A 129 0.65 16.01 4.63
C ASP A 129 1.50 17.29 4.44
N ARG A 130 1.23 18.33 5.22
CA ARG A 130 1.98 19.59 5.20
C ARG A 130 3.14 19.65 6.20
N GLY A 131 3.27 18.62 7.04
CA GLY A 131 4.28 18.55 8.10
C GLY A 131 3.84 19.18 9.43
N ASP A 132 2.57 19.58 9.57
CA ASP A 132 2.06 20.19 10.80
C ASP A 132 1.59 19.12 11.78
N ASN A 133 1.79 19.39 13.08
CA ASN A 133 1.23 18.54 14.12
C ASN A 133 -0.27 18.75 14.24
N VAL A 134 -1.04 17.67 14.13
CA VAL A 134 -2.51 17.70 14.26
C VAL A 134 -2.97 16.87 15.45
N LYS A 135 -4.04 17.34 16.12
CA LYS A 135 -4.60 16.65 17.29
C LYS A 135 -5.66 15.60 16.94
N LYS A 136 -6.23 15.70 15.75
CA LYS A 136 -7.29 14.82 15.24
C LYS A 136 -7.18 14.68 13.73
N ALA A 137 -7.51 13.49 13.24
CA ALA A 137 -7.62 13.18 11.81
C ALA A 137 -8.97 12.51 11.55
N GLY A 138 -9.77 13.10 10.69
CA GLY A 138 -11.08 12.58 10.25
C GLY A 138 -10.96 11.68 9.02
N PRO A 139 -12.09 11.21 8.48
CA PRO A 139 -12.11 10.41 7.26
C PRO A 139 -11.44 11.10 6.09
N SER A 140 -10.80 10.30 5.22
CA SER A 140 -10.02 10.72 4.04
C SER A 140 -8.77 11.54 4.35
N MET A 141 -8.37 11.69 5.62
CA MET A 141 -7.19 12.42 6.01
C MET A 141 -5.98 11.48 6.14
N PRO A 142 -4.90 11.67 5.36
CA PRO A 142 -3.64 10.98 5.57
C PRO A 142 -2.88 11.62 6.72
N VAL A 143 -2.34 10.81 7.63
CA VAL A 143 -1.52 11.29 8.75
C VAL A 143 -0.38 10.33 9.03
N GLU A 144 0.80 10.87 9.29
CA GLU A 144 1.92 10.12 9.87
C GLU A 144 1.68 10.01 11.38
N ILE A 145 1.67 8.80 11.91
CA ILE A 145 1.47 8.51 13.34
C ILE A 145 2.76 8.00 13.98
N LEU A 146 2.93 8.35 15.24
CA LEU A 146 4.02 7.86 16.10
C LEU A 146 3.42 7.19 17.35
N GLY A 147 4.11 6.16 17.84
CA GLY A 147 3.75 5.53 19.13
C GLY A 147 3.40 4.05 19.05
N LEU A 148 3.56 3.42 17.89
CA LEU A 148 3.47 1.97 17.74
C LEU A 148 4.71 1.29 18.34
N ASN A 149 4.51 0.08 18.90
CA ASN A 149 5.58 -0.73 19.48
C ASN A 149 6.46 -1.41 18.42
N ASP A 150 5.94 -1.60 17.21
CA ASP A 150 6.61 -2.24 16.09
C ASP A 150 6.21 -1.58 14.77
N VAL A 151 6.89 -1.91 13.67
CA VAL A 151 6.59 -1.37 12.34
C VAL A 151 5.53 -2.26 11.69
N PRO A 152 4.32 -1.71 11.38
CA PRO A 152 3.29 -2.47 10.70
C PRO A 152 3.61 -2.64 9.20
N SER A 153 2.90 -3.55 8.54
CA SER A 153 2.99 -3.74 7.09
C SER A 153 2.08 -2.75 6.35
N ALA A 154 2.50 -2.36 5.13
CA ALA A 154 1.62 -1.64 4.23
C ALA A 154 0.38 -2.48 3.93
N GLY A 155 -0.81 -1.84 3.91
CA GLY A 155 -2.10 -2.52 3.77
C GLY A 155 -2.69 -3.02 5.09
N ASP A 156 -1.96 -3.00 6.21
CA ASP A 156 -2.52 -3.35 7.51
C ASP A 156 -3.65 -2.40 7.91
N ILE A 157 -4.68 -2.95 8.54
CA ILE A 157 -5.82 -2.17 9.03
C ILE A 157 -5.52 -1.65 10.44
N LEU A 158 -5.57 -0.32 10.58
CA LEU A 158 -5.59 0.36 11.87
C LEU A 158 -7.01 0.35 12.42
N ALA A 159 -7.15 0.02 13.70
CA ALA A 159 -8.37 0.20 14.47
C ALA A 159 -8.05 0.84 15.84
N ALA A 160 -8.79 1.90 16.17
CA ALA A 160 -8.80 2.43 17.52
C ALA A 160 -9.70 1.51 18.39
N VAL A 161 -9.18 1.09 19.52
CA VAL A 161 -9.83 0.15 20.46
C VAL A 161 -9.35 0.46 21.87
N ASP A 162 -9.99 -0.15 22.88
CA ASP A 162 -9.49 -0.05 24.24
C ASP A 162 -8.09 -0.63 24.40
N GLU A 163 -7.26 -0.07 25.27
CA GLU A 163 -5.87 -0.44 25.49
C GLU A 163 -5.66 -1.95 25.74
N LYS A 164 -6.50 -2.53 26.61
CA LYS A 164 -6.44 -3.97 26.91
C LYS A 164 -6.75 -4.83 25.70
N GLN A 165 -7.68 -4.39 24.87
CA GLN A 165 -8.07 -5.08 23.65
C GLN A 165 -6.98 -4.95 22.57
N ALA A 166 -6.36 -3.77 22.42
CA ALA A 166 -5.30 -3.53 21.46
C ALA A 166 -4.16 -4.54 21.62
N ARG A 167 -3.67 -4.69 22.84
CA ARG A 167 -2.60 -5.65 23.15
C ARG A 167 -3.01 -7.10 22.93
N SER A 168 -4.19 -7.49 23.42
CA SER A 168 -4.69 -8.87 23.28
C SER A 168 -4.88 -9.27 21.81
N ILE A 169 -5.42 -8.38 20.98
CA ILE A 169 -5.61 -8.60 19.56
C ILE A 169 -4.26 -8.76 18.84
N ALA A 170 -3.30 -7.88 19.12
CA ALA A 170 -1.97 -7.92 18.52
C ALA A 170 -1.23 -9.22 18.89
N GLU A 171 -1.24 -9.61 20.17
CA GLU A 171 -0.60 -10.85 20.64
C GLU A 171 -1.26 -12.10 20.00
N ALA A 172 -2.58 -12.13 19.87
CA ALA A 172 -3.29 -13.23 19.21
C ALA A 172 -2.93 -13.33 17.72
N ARG A 173 -2.87 -12.19 17.00
CA ARG A 173 -2.46 -12.16 15.60
C ARG A 173 -1.02 -12.62 15.40
N LEU A 174 -0.10 -12.15 16.25
CA LEU A 174 1.30 -12.57 16.23
C LEU A 174 1.44 -14.08 16.48
N GLY A 175 0.65 -14.63 17.42
CA GLY A 175 0.60 -16.07 17.68
C GLY A 175 0.13 -16.87 16.48
N ASN A 176 -0.88 -16.42 15.77
CA ASN A 176 -1.38 -17.06 14.55
C ASN A 176 -0.35 -17.00 13.42
N GLN A 177 0.25 -15.82 13.18
CA GLN A 177 1.29 -15.65 12.18
C GLN A 177 2.48 -16.59 12.40
N ARG A 178 2.93 -16.74 13.66
CA ARG A 178 3.99 -17.71 14.01
C ARG A 178 3.60 -19.14 13.73
N ARG A 179 2.35 -19.53 14.02
CA ARG A 179 1.83 -20.88 13.72
C ARG A 179 1.79 -21.16 12.22
N ASP A 180 1.38 -20.19 11.42
CA ASP A 180 1.31 -20.31 9.97
C ASP A 180 2.71 -20.40 9.34
N LEU A 181 3.68 -19.63 9.85
CA LEU A 181 5.08 -19.73 9.46
C LEU A 181 5.70 -21.10 9.81
N ILE A 182 5.35 -21.68 10.95
CA ILE A 182 5.82 -23.03 11.33
C ILE A 182 5.21 -24.08 10.40
N LYS A 183 3.92 -23.96 10.08
CA LYS A 183 3.25 -24.87 9.14
C LYS A 183 3.83 -24.79 7.73
N SER A 184 4.12 -23.58 7.23
CA SER A 184 4.70 -23.38 5.90
C SER A 184 6.16 -23.85 5.80
N LYS A 185 6.90 -23.87 6.92
CA LYS A 185 8.29 -24.40 7.00
C LYS A 185 8.36 -25.90 7.25
N SER A 186 7.25 -26.58 7.54
CA SER A 186 7.23 -28.04 7.61
C SER A 186 7.34 -28.60 6.18
N VAL A 187 8.59 -28.74 5.72
CA VAL A 187 8.90 -29.40 4.45
C VAL A 187 8.43 -30.85 4.58
N SER A 188 7.50 -31.29 3.73
CA SER A 188 7.12 -32.70 3.69
C SER A 188 8.34 -33.52 3.24
N LEU A 189 8.46 -34.77 3.76
CA LEU A 189 9.51 -35.68 3.32
C LEU A 189 9.55 -35.83 1.80
N ASP A 190 8.40 -35.80 1.14
CA ASP A 190 8.28 -35.87 -0.32
C ASP A 190 8.91 -34.66 -1.03
N ALA A 191 8.79 -33.42 -0.47
CA ALA A 191 9.44 -32.25 -1.01
C ALA A 191 10.98 -32.30 -0.85
N LEU A 192 11.48 -32.87 0.26
CA LEU A 192 12.90 -33.16 0.46
C LEU A 192 13.43 -34.19 -0.57
N PHE A 193 12.68 -35.27 -0.84
CA PHE A 193 13.05 -36.23 -1.87
C PHE A 193 13.07 -35.61 -3.27
N GLN A 194 12.10 -34.77 -3.62
CA GLN A 194 12.10 -34.04 -4.89
C GLN A 194 13.31 -33.10 -5.00
N GLN A 195 13.68 -32.42 -3.93
CA GLN A 195 14.82 -31.49 -3.89
C GLN A 195 16.16 -32.23 -4.06
N ILE A 196 16.28 -33.48 -3.52
CA ILE A 196 17.46 -34.34 -3.71
C ILE A 196 17.54 -34.85 -5.15
N GLN A 197 16.41 -35.08 -5.82
CA GLN A 197 16.38 -35.55 -7.21
C GLN A 197 16.66 -34.47 -8.24
N GLN A 198 16.48 -33.21 -7.93
CA GLN A 198 16.65 -32.07 -8.86
C GLN A 198 18.11 -31.60 -9.04
N GLY A 199 19.09 -32.20 -8.36
CA GLY A 199 20.51 -31.87 -8.52
C GLY A 199 20.94 -30.60 -7.80
N ASP A 200 22.22 -30.25 -7.91
CA ASP A 200 22.87 -29.10 -7.26
C ASP A 200 22.46 -27.77 -7.90
N ILE A 201 21.26 -27.27 -7.58
CA ILE A 201 20.86 -25.90 -7.94
C ILE A 201 21.70 -24.92 -7.07
N LYS A 202 22.44 -24.03 -7.70
CA LYS A 202 23.22 -23.02 -6.99
C LYS A 202 22.31 -21.94 -6.43
N ASP A 203 22.23 -21.81 -5.09
CA ASP A 203 21.50 -20.75 -4.43
C ASP A 203 22.30 -19.44 -4.41
N LEU A 204 21.74 -18.39 -5.00
CA LEU A 204 22.23 -17.02 -4.84
C LEU A 204 21.51 -16.36 -3.65
N ASN A 205 22.20 -16.32 -2.52
CA ASN A 205 21.66 -15.75 -1.30
C ASN A 205 21.80 -14.22 -1.30
N ILE A 206 20.67 -13.51 -1.21
CA ILE A 206 20.61 -12.04 -1.25
C ILE A 206 20.03 -11.51 0.07
N VAL A 207 20.59 -10.40 0.55
CA VAL A 207 20.03 -9.58 1.63
C VAL A 207 19.48 -8.29 0.99
N VAL A 208 18.21 -8.03 1.19
CA VAL A 208 17.54 -6.82 0.67
C VAL A 208 17.39 -5.82 1.81
N LYS A 209 17.74 -4.55 1.56
CA LYS A 209 17.52 -3.44 2.49
C LYS A 209 17.00 -2.23 1.73
N ALA A 210 15.96 -1.60 2.26
CA ALA A 210 15.41 -0.35 1.74
C ALA A 210 15.00 0.56 2.90
N ASP A 211 14.64 1.78 2.59
CA ASP A 211 14.24 2.82 3.55
C ASP A 211 12.78 2.69 4.00
N VAL A 212 11.95 2.04 3.19
CA VAL A 212 10.53 1.77 3.47
C VAL A 212 10.17 0.33 3.14
N GLN A 213 9.22 -0.23 3.88
CA GLN A 213 8.82 -1.63 3.76
C GLN A 213 8.23 -1.98 2.39
N GLY A 214 7.42 -1.09 1.79
CA GLY A 214 6.87 -1.31 0.46
C GLY A 214 7.94 -1.47 -0.63
N SER A 215 9.08 -0.77 -0.52
CA SER A 215 10.23 -0.94 -1.42
C SER A 215 10.90 -2.30 -1.24
N VAL A 216 11.00 -2.81 -0.01
CA VAL A 216 11.51 -4.15 0.28
C VAL A 216 10.64 -5.22 -0.36
N GLU A 217 9.32 -5.13 -0.20
CA GLU A 217 8.36 -6.07 -0.77
C GLU A 217 8.39 -6.08 -2.31
N ALA A 218 8.47 -4.89 -2.93
CA ALA A 218 8.58 -4.76 -4.38
C ALA A 218 9.88 -5.40 -4.92
N LEU A 219 11.02 -5.16 -4.25
CA LEU A 219 12.29 -5.76 -4.60
C LEU A 219 12.28 -7.28 -4.42
N ASN A 220 11.73 -7.77 -3.31
CA ASN A 220 11.59 -9.20 -3.05
C ASN A 220 10.77 -9.89 -4.14
N SER A 221 9.62 -9.31 -4.52
CA SER A 221 8.77 -9.83 -5.58
C SER A 221 9.47 -9.85 -6.93
N ALA A 222 10.19 -8.78 -7.28
CA ALA A 222 10.96 -8.69 -8.52
C ALA A 222 12.09 -9.72 -8.57
N LEU A 223 12.86 -9.87 -7.48
CA LEU A 223 13.98 -10.81 -7.39
C LEU A 223 13.52 -12.26 -7.46
N LEU A 224 12.43 -12.60 -6.74
CA LEU A 224 11.85 -13.95 -6.80
C LEU A 224 11.25 -14.26 -8.17
N GLY A 225 10.75 -13.26 -8.89
CA GLY A 225 10.26 -13.38 -10.27
C GLY A 225 11.36 -13.70 -11.30
N LEU A 226 12.64 -13.52 -10.95
CA LEU A 226 13.77 -13.90 -11.79
C LEU A 226 14.07 -15.40 -11.77
N ASN A 227 13.50 -16.14 -10.83
CA ASN A 227 13.66 -17.62 -10.73
C ASN A 227 12.93 -18.35 -11.85
N LYS A 228 13.35 -18.12 -13.11
CA LYS A 228 12.77 -18.76 -14.31
C LYS A 228 13.65 -19.88 -14.86
N ASN A 229 14.90 -19.99 -14.39
CA ASN A 229 15.88 -20.95 -14.86
C ASN A 229 16.25 -21.90 -13.72
N ASP A 230 16.43 -23.19 -14.05
CA ASP A 230 16.75 -24.25 -13.09
C ASP A 230 18.24 -24.28 -12.68
N GLU A 231 19.10 -23.40 -13.21
CA GLU A 231 20.54 -23.43 -12.93
C GLU A 231 20.92 -22.64 -11.67
N VAL A 232 20.26 -21.49 -11.44
CA VAL A 232 20.51 -20.60 -10.30
C VAL A 232 19.21 -20.15 -9.68
N ARG A 233 19.07 -20.34 -8.38
CA ARG A 233 17.91 -19.92 -7.60
C ARG A 233 18.26 -18.69 -6.75
N VAL A 234 17.52 -17.60 -6.92
CA VAL A 234 17.60 -16.44 -6.03
C VAL A 234 16.86 -16.75 -4.74
N SER A 235 17.57 -16.70 -3.61
CA SER A 235 17.02 -16.89 -2.28
C SER A 235 17.22 -15.64 -1.43
N ILE A 236 16.15 -15.10 -0.87
CA ILE A 236 16.22 -13.93 0.01
C ILE A 236 16.37 -14.42 1.44
N VAL A 237 17.56 -14.22 2.01
CA VAL A 237 17.92 -14.67 3.37
C VAL A 237 17.39 -13.72 4.42
N HIS A 238 17.38 -12.42 4.12
CA HIS A 238 16.90 -11.37 5.02
C HIS A 238 16.42 -10.17 4.21
N SER A 239 15.33 -9.56 4.67
CA SER A 239 14.75 -8.35 4.09
C SER A 239 14.21 -7.44 5.20
#